data_dc7ba993453de2cf184c0252967317a5
#
_entry.id   dc7ba993453de2cf184c0252967317a5
#
_cell.length_a   1.000
_cell.length_b   1.000
_cell.length_c   1.000
_cell.angle_alpha   90.00
_cell.angle_beta   90.00
_cell.angle_gamma   90.00
#
_symmetry.space_group_name_H-M   'P 1'
#
loop_
_entity.id
_entity.type
_entity.pdbx_description
1 polymer ?
#
loop_
_entity_poly.entity_id
_entity_poly.type
_entity_poly.pdbx_seq_one_letter_code
_entity_poly.pdbx_strand_id
1 'polypeptide(L)'
;LTFSALALYLSSNFPKASENYNLIYVEQQGCIYCEIWDEELSAIYRKTAEGNFAPLVRVDISEYDEKIEYVNPVVFTPTFILTKNFREIARIEGYIGDDLFWGMLEVVLKRETNFDEGLIILNE
;
A
#
# COMPACT_ATOMS: atom_id res chain seq x y z
N LEU A 1 -18.52 -5.57 -44.08
CA LEU A 1 -17.82 -6.82 -43.67
C LEU A 1 -16.45 -6.54 -43.03
N THR A 2 -15.78 -5.47 -43.47
CA THR A 2 -14.45 -5.13 -42.91
C THR A 2 -14.52 -4.32 -41.61
N PHE A 3 -15.65 -3.72 -41.27
CA PHE A 3 -15.80 -2.87 -40.10
C PHE A 3 -15.78 -3.63 -38.77
N SER A 4 -16.34 -4.85 -38.73
CA SER A 4 -16.37 -5.63 -37.48
C SER A 4 -14.99 -6.16 -37.08
N ALA A 5 -14.14 -6.50 -38.04
CA ALA A 5 -12.77 -6.93 -37.78
C ALA A 5 -11.92 -5.79 -37.25
N LEU A 6 -12.11 -4.57 -37.74
CA LEU A 6 -11.39 -3.38 -37.26
C LEU A 6 -11.77 -3.02 -35.82
N ALA A 7 -13.05 -3.13 -35.48
CA ALA A 7 -13.54 -2.85 -34.14
C ALA A 7 -12.96 -3.83 -33.12
N LEU A 8 -12.87 -5.12 -33.46
CA LEU A 8 -12.26 -6.15 -32.61
C LEU A 8 -10.76 -5.89 -32.39
N TYR A 9 -10.07 -5.47 -33.43
CA TYR A 9 -8.64 -5.16 -33.33
C TYR A 9 -8.39 -3.98 -32.41
N LEU A 10 -9.17 -2.92 -32.51
CA LEU A 10 -9.05 -1.73 -31.65
C LEU A 10 -9.32 -2.06 -30.18
N SER A 11 -10.32 -2.92 -29.88
CA SER A 11 -10.65 -3.27 -28.50
C SER A 11 -9.54 -4.10 -27.83
N SER A 12 -8.76 -4.88 -28.58
CA SER A 12 -7.67 -5.69 -28.02
C SER A 12 -6.42 -4.88 -27.67
N ASN A 13 -6.32 -3.64 -28.12
CA ASN A 13 -5.14 -2.80 -27.91
C ASN A 13 -5.26 -1.83 -26.73
N PHE A 14 -6.37 -1.84 -25.98
CA PHE A 14 -6.48 -1.01 -24.78
C PHE A 14 -5.65 -1.62 -23.65
N PRO A 15 -4.72 -0.85 -23.05
CA PRO A 15 -3.94 -1.36 -21.94
C PRO A 15 -4.85 -1.60 -20.73
N LYS A 16 -4.59 -2.68 -19.99
CA LYS A 16 -5.25 -2.91 -18.71
C LYS A 16 -4.85 -1.79 -17.74
N ALA A 17 -5.81 -1.28 -16.98
CA ALA A 17 -5.49 -0.36 -15.90
C ALA A 17 -4.53 -1.04 -14.93
N SER A 18 -3.39 -0.39 -14.64
CA SER A 18 -2.44 -0.91 -13.66
C SER A 18 -3.04 -0.81 -12.26
N GLU A 19 -2.84 -1.85 -11.46
CA GLU A 19 -3.23 -1.85 -10.06
C GLU A 19 -2.32 -0.92 -9.28
N ASN A 20 -2.92 -0.09 -8.43
CA ASN A 20 -2.20 0.90 -7.65
C ASN A 20 -2.29 0.52 -6.17
N TYR A 21 -1.17 0.11 -5.59
CA TYR A 21 -1.07 -0.24 -4.17
C TYR A 21 -0.38 0.88 -3.41
N ASN A 22 -0.88 1.16 -2.22
CA ASN A 22 -0.26 2.11 -1.30
C ASN A 22 -0.33 1.58 0.12
N LEU A 23 0.65 1.96 0.93
CA LEU A 23 0.60 1.77 2.37
C LEU A 23 0.27 3.11 3.00
N ILE A 24 -0.94 3.23 3.53
CA ILE A 24 -1.40 4.45 4.19
C ILE A 24 -0.92 4.41 5.64
N TYR A 25 -0.06 5.33 6.00
CA TYR A 25 0.46 5.47 7.35
C TYR A 25 -0.34 6.55 8.08
N VAL A 26 -1.24 6.10 8.95
CA VAL A 26 -2.05 7.00 9.75
C VAL A 26 -1.29 7.33 11.03
N GLU A 27 -0.97 8.60 11.18
CA GLU A 27 -0.17 9.10 12.29
C GLU A 27 -0.92 10.17 13.07
N GLN A 28 -0.38 10.56 14.21
CA GLN A 28 -0.93 11.60 15.06
C GLN A 28 0.21 12.32 15.77
N GLN A 29 0.08 13.63 15.93
CA GLN A 29 1.04 14.39 16.72
C GLN A 29 1.05 13.90 18.15
N GLY A 30 2.23 13.73 18.74
CA GLY A 30 2.37 13.22 20.10
C GLY A 30 2.27 11.71 20.22
N CYS A 31 2.20 10.99 19.11
CA CYS A 31 2.17 9.53 19.10
C CYS A 31 3.60 8.98 19.20
N ILE A 32 3.97 8.45 20.37
CA ILE A 32 5.35 7.98 20.62
C ILE A 32 5.72 6.80 19.69
N TYR A 33 4.79 5.89 19.44
CA TYR A 33 5.07 4.74 18.55
C TYR A 33 5.18 5.15 17.09
N CYS A 34 4.51 6.23 16.70
CA CYS A 34 4.69 6.84 15.38
C CYS A 34 6.11 7.40 15.25
N GLU A 35 6.58 8.11 16.27
CA GLU A 35 7.93 8.67 16.28
C GLU A 35 8.99 7.58 16.20
N ILE A 36 8.80 6.48 16.94
CA ILE A 36 9.73 5.35 16.94
C ILE A 36 9.78 4.72 15.54
N TRP A 37 8.61 4.48 14.92
CA TRP A 37 8.55 3.94 13.57
C TRP A 37 9.25 4.87 12.57
N ASP A 38 9.01 6.17 12.68
CA ASP A 38 9.65 7.16 11.80
C ASP A 38 11.18 7.12 11.92
N GLU A 39 11.69 7.08 13.14
CA GLU A 39 13.13 7.02 13.37
C GLU A 39 13.76 5.73 12.84
N GLU A 40 13.09 4.61 13.06
CA GLU A 40 13.64 3.31 12.72
C GLU A 40 13.45 2.94 11.24
N LEU A 41 12.28 3.22 10.66
CA LEU A 41 11.89 2.61 9.39
C LEU A 41 11.48 3.56 8.27
N SER A 42 11.06 4.80 8.54
CA SER A 42 10.47 5.61 7.47
C SER A 42 11.42 5.88 6.31
N ALA A 43 12.68 6.14 6.59
CA ALA A 43 13.69 6.38 5.55
C ALA A 43 14.07 5.10 4.80
N ILE A 44 13.98 3.95 5.49
CA ILE A 44 14.33 2.65 4.91
C ILE A 44 13.19 2.14 4.03
N TYR A 45 11.95 2.32 4.45
CA TYR A 45 10.77 1.75 3.80
C TYR A 45 10.74 2.02 2.30
N ARG A 46 10.95 3.25 1.88
CA ARG A 46 10.90 3.63 0.45
C ARG A 46 11.98 2.98 -0.41
N LYS A 47 13.03 2.44 0.24
CA LYS A 47 14.15 1.78 -0.44
C LYS A 47 13.97 0.27 -0.54
N THR A 48 12.91 -0.26 0.03
CA THR A 48 12.63 -1.70 0.03
C THR A 48 11.75 -2.08 -1.16
N ALA A 49 11.70 -3.39 -1.45
CA ALA A 49 10.78 -3.94 -2.44
C ALA A 49 9.32 -3.64 -2.07
N GLU A 50 9.00 -3.74 -0.78
CA GLU A 50 7.67 -3.44 -0.24
C GLU A 50 7.30 -1.97 -0.48
N GLY A 51 8.22 -1.05 -0.20
CA GLY A 51 8.01 0.38 -0.40
C GLY A 51 7.90 0.79 -1.86
N ASN A 52 8.56 0.07 -2.76
CA ASN A 52 8.40 0.27 -4.19
C ASN A 52 7.06 -0.25 -4.69
N PHE A 53 6.61 -1.38 -4.16
CA PHE A 53 5.33 -1.99 -4.53
C PHE A 53 4.15 -1.20 -3.98
N ALA A 54 4.21 -0.78 -2.73
CA ALA A 54 3.15 -0.03 -2.04
C ALA A 54 3.75 1.23 -1.40
N PRO A 55 3.93 2.32 -2.18
CA PRO A 55 4.50 3.55 -1.64
C PRO A 55 3.72 4.09 -0.44
N LEU A 56 4.46 4.70 0.49
CA LEU A 56 3.89 5.24 1.72
C LEU A 56 3.12 6.54 1.45
N VAL A 57 1.92 6.62 1.98
CA VAL A 57 1.11 7.85 2.00
C VAL A 57 0.81 8.19 3.46
N ARG A 58 1.24 9.36 3.90
CA ARG A 58 1.02 9.81 5.28
C ARG A 58 -0.32 10.51 5.41
N VAL A 59 -1.06 10.17 6.46
CA VAL A 59 -2.36 10.77 6.78
C VAL A 59 -2.43 11.02 8.28
N ASP A 60 -2.78 12.24 8.68
CA ASP A 60 -3.05 12.53 10.09
C ASP A 60 -4.44 12.00 10.45
N ILE A 61 -4.55 11.36 11.63
CA ILE A 61 -5.81 10.75 12.05
C ILE A 61 -6.96 11.76 12.16
N SER A 62 -6.64 13.04 12.37
CA SER A 62 -7.64 14.12 12.41
C SER A 62 -8.08 14.61 11.04
N GLU A 63 -7.37 14.22 9.98
CA GLU A 63 -7.61 14.69 8.62
C GLU A 63 -8.02 13.52 7.74
N TYR A 64 -9.31 13.41 7.47
CA TYR A 64 -9.80 12.39 6.55
C TYR A 64 -9.41 12.72 5.12
N ASP A 65 -8.73 11.79 4.47
CA ASP A 65 -8.51 11.87 3.02
C ASP A 65 -9.69 11.17 2.32
N GLU A 66 -10.53 11.95 1.65
CA GLU A 66 -11.71 11.45 0.96
C GLU A 66 -11.42 10.47 -0.17
N LYS A 67 -10.18 10.44 -0.65
CA LYS A 67 -9.76 9.48 -1.68
C LYS A 67 -9.66 8.06 -1.15
N ILE A 68 -9.49 7.89 0.16
CA ILE A 68 -9.24 6.60 0.78
C ILE A 68 -10.54 6.03 1.33
N GLU A 69 -10.89 4.82 0.89
CA GLU A 69 -12.03 4.08 1.41
C GLU A 69 -11.56 3.16 2.52
N TYR A 70 -11.92 3.52 3.76
CA TYR A 70 -11.60 2.72 4.95
C TYR A 70 -12.72 1.72 5.22
N VAL A 71 -12.37 0.50 5.62
CA VAL A 71 -13.35 -0.52 6.03
C VAL A 71 -13.97 -0.12 7.37
N ASN A 72 -13.15 0.37 8.30
CA ASN A 72 -13.59 0.85 9.60
C ASN A 72 -12.85 2.15 9.94
N PRO A 73 -13.38 2.98 10.84
CA PRO A 73 -12.63 4.14 11.33
C PRO A 73 -11.29 3.75 11.91
N VAL A 74 -10.28 4.60 11.75
CA VAL A 74 -8.99 4.41 12.38
C VAL A 74 -9.04 4.99 13.79
N VAL A 75 -8.75 4.17 14.79
CA VAL A 75 -8.82 4.57 16.21
C VAL A 75 -7.47 4.54 16.92
N PHE A 76 -6.47 3.88 16.35
CA PHE A 76 -5.13 3.78 16.92
C PHE A 76 -4.10 4.39 15.99
N THR A 77 -3.02 4.93 16.55
CA THR A 77 -1.85 5.36 15.79
C THR A 77 -0.59 4.72 16.36
N PRO A 78 0.36 4.32 15.51
CA PRO A 78 0.24 4.27 14.06
C PRO A 78 -0.70 3.16 13.60
N THR A 79 -1.38 3.37 12.49
CA THR A 79 -2.08 2.32 11.75
C THR A 79 -1.59 2.34 10.31
N PHE A 80 -1.26 1.17 9.80
CA PHE A 80 -0.78 1.01 8.42
C PHE A 80 -1.87 0.29 7.63
N ILE A 81 -2.41 0.96 6.62
CA ILE A 81 -3.51 0.44 5.83
C ILE A 81 -3.02 0.16 4.42
N LEU A 82 -3.02 -1.12 4.04
CA LEU A 82 -2.73 -1.50 2.67
C LEU A 82 -3.95 -1.26 1.82
N THR A 83 -3.77 -0.48 0.75
CA THR A 83 -4.87 -0.16 -0.17
C THR A 83 -4.55 -0.64 -1.58
N LYS A 84 -5.62 -0.99 -2.28
CA LYS A 84 -5.61 -1.24 -3.72
C LYS A 84 -6.54 -0.21 -4.36
N ASN A 85 -5.99 0.66 -5.20
CA ASN A 85 -6.73 1.78 -5.80
C ASN A 85 -7.43 2.62 -4.71
N PHE A 86 -6.72 2.88 -3.61
CA PHE A 86 -7.18 3.65 -2.44
C PHE A 86 -8.35 3.03 -1.67
N ARG A 87 -8.59 1.73 -1.84
CA ARG A 87 -9.54 0.95 -1.04
C ARG A 87 -8.78 0.05 -0.08
N GLU A 88 -9.14 0.09 1.19
CA GLU A 88 -8.51 -0.75 2.21
C GLU A 88 -8.69 -2.22 1.90
N ILE A 89 -7.59 -2.99 1.88
CA ILE A 89 -7.61 -4.45 1.74
C ILE A 89 -7.00 -5.16 2.93
N ALA A 90 -6.21 -4.48 3.75
CA ALA A 90 -5.65 -5.01 5.00
C ALA A 90 -5.19 -3.85 5.87
N ARG A 91 -5.03 -4.10 7.18
CA ARG A 91 -4.43 -3.11 8.08
C ARG A 91 -3.60 -3.77 9.16
N ILE A 92 -2.60 -3.03 9.61
CA ILE A 92 -1.73 -3.38 10.73
C ILE A 92 -1.88 -2.25 11.75
N GLU A 93 -2.38 -2.55 12.93
CA GLU A 93 -2.58 -1.57 13.98
C GLU A 93 -1.43 -1.60 15.00
N GLY A 94 -0.82 -0.43 15.23
CA GLY A 94 0.26 -0.28 16.18
C GLY A 94 1.64 -0.59 15.60
N TYR A 95 2.67 -0.34 16.42
CA TYR A 95 4.05 -0.64 16.09
C TYR A 95 4.77 -1.12 17.35
N ILE A 96 5.23 -2.36 17.34
CA ILE A 96 5.93 -2.96 18.47
C ILE A 96 7.32 -3.53 18.09
N GLY A 97 7.90 -3.00 17.04
CA GLY A 97 9.24 -3.38 16.58
C GLY A 97 9.31 -3.72 15.11
N ASP A 98 10.52 -3.58 14.58
CA ASP A 98 10.79 -3.72 13.15
C ASP A 98 10.52 -5.15 12.63
N ASP A 99 10.97 -6.16 13.34
CA ASP A 99 10.79 -7.55 12.91
C ASP A 99 9.32 -7.91 12.72
N LEU A 100 8.49 -7.52 13.69
CA LEU A 100 7.06 -7.80 13.61
C LEU A 100 6.38 -6.98 12.51
N PHE A 101 6.79 -5.71 12.35
CA PHE A 101 6.26 -4.87 11.28
C PHE A 101 6.51 -5.51 9.91
N TRP A 102 7.77 -5.86 9.62
CA TRP A 102 8.11 -6.46 8.33
C TRP A 102 7.43 -7.81 8.12
N GLY A 103 7.39 -8.63 9.17
CA GLY A 103 6.72 -9.94 9.10
C GLY A 103 5.24 -9.83 8.82
N MET A 104 4.53 -8.93 9.48
CA MET A 104 3.10 -8.71 9.26
C MET A 104 2.84 -8.11 7.87
N LEU A 105 3.66 -7.16 7.45
CA LEU A 105 3.55 -6.55 6.13
C LEU A 105 3.74 -7.60 5.02
N GLU A 106 4.75 -8.45 5.16
CA GLU A 106 4.98 -9.54 4.21
C GLU A 106 3.76 -10.46 4.11
N VAL A 107 3.19 -10.85 5.25
CA VAL A 107 2.01 -11.72 5.27
C VAL A 107 0.84 -11.08 4.53
N VAL A 108 0.53 -9.81 4.82
CA VAL A 108 -0.63 -9.16 4.18
C VAL A 108 -0.38 -8.89 2.70
N LEU A 109 0.84 -8.54 2.32
CA LEU A 109 1.19 -8.35 0.91
C LEU A 109 1.04 -9.63 0.11
N LYS A 110 1.56 -10.74 0.62
CA LYS A 110 1.47 -12.04 -0.06
C LYS A 110 0.04 -12.58 -0.13
N ARG A 111 -0.74 -12.35 0.93
CA ARG A 111 -2.12 -12.83 1.01
C ARG A 111 -3.08 -12.03 0.13
N GLU A 112 -2.92 -10.70 0.11
CA GLU A 112 -3.91 -9.80 -0.48
C GLU A 112 -3.50 -9.27 -1.86
N THR A 113 -2.25 -9.49 -2.28
CA THR A 113 -1.72 -8.94 -3.53
C THR A 113 -0.90 -9.98 -4.28
N ASN A 114 -0.40 -9.58 -5.44
CA ASN A 114 0.55 -10.38 -6.23
C ASN A 114 2.02 -10.02 -5.91
N PHE A 115 2.29 -9.45 -4.76
CA PHE A 115 3.64 -9.09 -4.35
C PHE A 115 4.55 -10.32 -4.29
N ASP A 116 5.70 -10.21 -4.95
CA ASP A 116 6.76 -11.22 -4.90
C ASP A 116 8.10 -10.50 -4.92
N GLU A 117 8.79 -10.51 -3.80
CA GLU A 117 10.08 -9.84 -3.63
C GLU A 117 11.12 -10.35 -4.65
N GLY A 118 11.14 -11.65 -4.91
CA GLY A 118 12.06 -12.25 -5.87
C GLY A 118 11.86 -11.75 -7.30
N LEU A 119 10.62 -11.58 -7.72
CA LEU A 119 10.30 -11.04 -9.03
C LEU A 119 10.72 -9.59 -9.19
N ILE A 120 10.57 -8.78 -8.16
CA ILE A 120 10.93 -7.36 -8.18
C ILE A 120 12.45 -7.21 -8.32
N ILE A 121 13.21 -8.02 -7.61
CA ILE A 121 14.67 -8.01 -7.68
C ILE A 121 15.16 -8.38 -9.09
N LEU A 122 14.49 -9.33 -9.74
CA LEU A 122 14.86 -9.77 -11.09
C LEU A 122 14.57 -8.71 -12.17
N ASN A 123 13.68 -7.78 -11.91
CA ASN A 123 13.28 -6.74 -12.86
C ASN A 123 14.07 -5.43 -12.69
N GLU A 124 14.92 -5.38 -11.71
CA GLU A 124 15.88 -4.29 -11.55
C GLU A 124 17.15 -4.60 -12.39
#